data_b076d95f8a3fed9543ab68865ea9cf12
#
_entry.id   b076d95f8a3fed9543ab68865ea9cf12
#
_cell.length_a   1.000
_cell.length_b   1.000
_cell.length_c   1.000
_cell.angle_alpha   90.00
_cell.angle_beta   90.00
_cell.angle_gamma   90.00
#
_symmetry.space_group_name_H-M   'P 1'
#
loop_
_entity.id
_entity.type
_entity.pdbx_description
1 polymer ?
#
loop_
_entity_poly.entity_id
_entity_poly.type
_entity_poly.pdbx_seq_one_letter_code
_entity_poly.pdbx_strand_id
1 'polypeptide(L)'
;MSSESKPNEEDESNTEEKETEQPIQESEDTSESSKFKHDYDLIVVGAGPGGYAAAFRASDLGLKVGLVERNSDLGGVCLNVGCIPSKAFLHAAKILDDSKEAEVSGIVFKEPEINLSKMKEWKNNIIGGLTGGLSGLAKQRGVDVIHGTAKFSSKNEIEVNHESDSRRISSNQFIIAVGSEPAELSFLPDDPRIIDSTGALEPDQIPNDILIIGGGIIGFEMATIYSALGSKGHNC
;
A
#
# COMPACT_ATOMS: atom_id res chain seq x y z
N MET A 1 -7.26 -13.26 68.10
CA MET A 1 -6.49 -12.21 68.81
C MET A 1 -6.58 -11.02 67.90
N SER A 2 -7.61 -10.16 68.01
CA SER A 2 -7.67 -8.95 68.89
C SER A 2 -6.61 -7.96 68.43
N SER A 3 -6.89 -6.76 68.04
CA SER A 3 -7.88 -5.70 68.38
C SER A 3 -7.79 -4.59 67.31
N GLU A 4 -8.83 -4.11 66.70
CA GLU A 4 -9.66 -2.95 67.07
C GLU A 4 -8.92 -1.73 67.60
N SER A 5 -8.98 -0.64 66.85
CA SER A 5 -9.41 0.67 67.37
C SER A 5 -9.65 1.68 66.26
N LYS A 6 -10.88 2.17 66.15
CA LYS A 6 -11.32 3.50 65.71
C LYS A 6 -11.35 4.42 66.93
N PRO A 7 -11.76 5.72 66.89
CA PRO A 7 -11.75 6.75 65.80
C PRO A 7 -11.13 8.06 66.30
N ASN A 8 -11.08 9.11 65.44
CA ASN A 8 -11.39 10.47 65.92
C ASN A 8 -11.97 11.30 64.77
N GLU A 9 -13.16 11.79 64.98
CA GLU A 9 -13.81 12.88 64.33
C GLU A 9 -13.22 14.19 64.85
N GLU A 10 -12.95 15.14 63.98
CA GLU A 10 -13.03 16.58 64.29
C GLU A 10 -13.50 17.34 63.08
N ASP A 11 -14.60 17.96 63.34
CA ASP A 11 -15.48 18.93 62.67
C ASP A 11 -14.71 20.25 62.45
N GLU A 12 -14.88 20.85 61.23
CA GLU A 12 -14.95 22.30 61.14
C GLU A 12 -15.38 22.80 59.74
N SER A 13 -16.58 23.29 59.72
CA SER A 13 -17.09 24.58 59.14
C SER A 13 -16.82 24.87 57.65
N ASN A 14 -17.81 24.61 56.88
CA ASN A 14 -18.64 25.42 55.97
C ASN A 14 -18.21 26.86 55.75
N THR A 15 -17.78 27.16 54.53
CA THR A 15 -17.93 28.49 53.94
C THR A 15 -18.30 28.33 52.47
N GLU A 16 -19.60 28.54 52.18
CA GLU A 16 -20.14 28.65 50.84
C GLU A 16 -19.68 29.98 50.21
N GLU A 17 -18.80 29.93 49.23
CA GLU A 17 -18.62 31.00 48.27
C GLU A 17 -19.46 30.73 47.02
N LYS A 18 -20.52 31.52 46.86
CA LYS A 18 -21.34 31.61 45.68
C LYS A 18 -20.54 32.26 44.56
N GLU A 19 -19.98 31.47 43.66
CA GLU A 19 -19.54 31.96 42.36
C GLU A 19 -20.77 32.16 41.46
N THR A 20 -21.02 33.40 41.12
CA THR A 20 -22.00 33.84 40.14
C THR A 20 -21.52 33.44 38.75
N GLU A 21 -22.16 32.42 38.17
CA GLU A 21 -22.02 32.08 36.75
C GLU A 21 -22.53 33.24 35.89
N GLN A 22 -21.62 33.91 35.19
CA GLN A 22 -21.97 34.78 34.07
C GLN A 22 -22.22 33.93 32.83
N PRO A 23 -23.28 34.14 32.05
CA PRO A 23 -23.53 33.43 30.83
C PRO A 23 -22.43 33.75 29.78
N ILE A 24 -21.76 32.74 29.32
CA ILE A 24 -20.86 32.82 28.18
C ILE A 24 -21.72 33.18 26.96
N GLN A 25 -21.58 34.40 26.47
CA GLN A 25 -22.11 34.79 25.17
C GLN A 25 -21.34 34.01 24.11
N GLU A 26 -22.01 33.02 23.53
CA GLU A 26 -21.59 32.45 22.26
C GLU A 26 -21.61 33.56 21.20
N SER A 27 -20.46 34.09 20.87
CA SER A 27 -20.29 34.89 19.68
C SER A 27 -20.52 33.98 18.49
N GLU A 28 -21.69 34.06 17.88
CA GLU A 28 -21.90 33.56 16.51
C GLU A 28 -20.92 34.29 15.60
N ASP A 29 -19.75 33.67 15.39
CA ASP A 29 -18.82 34.07 14.34
C ASP A 29 -19.39 33.63 12.99
N THR A 30 -20.37 34.40 12.51
CA THR A 30 -20.85 34.33 11.14
C THR A 30 -19.79 34.93 10.22
N SER A 31 -18.63 34.28 10.12
CA SER A 31 -17.78 34.51 8.98
C SER A 31 -18.42 33.79 7.80
N GLU A 32 -19.11 34.51 6.95
CA GLU A 32 -19.36 34.14 5.55
C GLU A 32 -17.99 33.95 4.88
N SER A 33 -17.37 32.79 5.12
CA SER A 33 -16.29 32.33 4.27
C SER A 33 -16.92 32.15 2.89
N SER A 34 -16.56 33.00 1.93
CA SER A 34 -16.81 32.78 0.53
C SER A 34 -16.35 31.33 0.22
N LYS A 35 -17.31 30.40 0.06
CA LYS A 35 -17.04 29.00 -0.23
C LYS A 35 -16.39 28.96 -1.60
N PHE A 36 -15.07 29.05 -1.65
CA PHE A 36 -14.32 28.64 -2.82
C PHE A 36 -14.70 27.19 -3.07
N LYS A 37 -15.46 26.96 -4.14
CA LYS A 37 -15.87 25.61 -4.51
C LYS A 37 -14.65 24.92 -5.10
N HIS A 38 -14.04 24.05 -4.31
CA HIS A 38 -12.94 23.20 -4.78
C HIS A 38 -13.45 22.19 -5.83
N ASP A 39 -12.53 21.69 -6.66
CA ASP A 39 -12.84 20.69 -7.69
C ASP A 39 -13.31 19.37 -7.06
N TYR A 40 -12.74 19.01 -5.89
CA TYR A 40 -13.02 17.80 -5.12
C TYR A 40 -13.20 18.09 -3.63
N ASP A 41 -13.97 17.23 -2.95
CA ASP A 41 -14.03 17.20 -1.50
C ASP A 41 -12.77 16.55 -0.91
N LEU A 42 -12.27 15.50 -1.59
CA LEU A 42 -11.07 14.78 -1.23
C LEU A 42 -10.25 14.43 -2.49
N ILE A 43 -8.95 14.65 -2.42
CA ILE A 43 -8.01 14.07 -3.37
C ILE A 43 -7.12 13.08 -2.63
N VAL A 44 -7.02 11.86 -3.17
CA VAL A 44 -6.08 10.84 -2.71
C VAL A 44 -4.91 10.76 -3.69
N VAL A 45 -3.68 10.90 -3.20
CA VAL A 45 -2.46 10.84 -4.01
C VAL A 45 -1.81 9.48 -3.83
N GLY A 46 -1.78 8.69 -4.91
CA GLY A 46 -1.30 7.31 -4.96
C GLY A 46 -2.44 6.30 -4.90
N ALA A 47 -2.50 5.39 -5.87
CA ALA A 47 -3.55 4.39 -6.02
C ALA A 47 -3.11 2.97 -5.60
N GLY A 48 -2.15 2.86 -4.68
CA GLY A 48 -1.84 1.61 -3.97
C GLY A 48 -2.98 1.18 -3.03
N PRO A 49 -2.82 0.05 -2.30
CA PRO A 49 -3.88 -0.50 -1.43
C PRO A 49 -4.46 0.49 -0.43
N GLY A 50 -3.63 1.33 0.19
CA GLY A 50 -4.11 2.40 1.07
C GLY A 50 -4.89 3.48 0.33
N GLY A 51 -4.43 3.86 -0.86
CA GLY A 51 -5.03 4.94 -1.64
C GLY A 51 -6.37 4.57 -2.26
N TYR A 52 -6.45 3.49 -3.02
CA TYR A 52 -7.73 3.11 -3.62
C TYR A 52 -8.77 2.74 -2.56
N ALA A 53 -8.37 2.10 -1.45
CA ALA A 53 -9.28 1.80 -0.36
C ALA A 53 -9.86 3.07 0.27
N ALA A 54 -9.02 4.08 0.51
CA ALA A 54 -9.45 5.38 1.04
C ALA A 54 -10.37 6.12 0.05
N ALA A 55 -10.00 6.15 -1.23
CA ALA A 55 -10.78 6.79 -2.28
C ALA A 55 -12.18 6.15 -2.44
N PHE A 56 -12.24 4.82 -2.47
CA PHE A 56 -13.50 4.08 -2.59
C PHE A 56 -14.39 4.31 -1.37
N ARG A 57 -13.80 4.24 -0.16
CA ARG A 57 -14.56 4.49 1.06
C ARG A 57 -15.09 5.92 1.14
N ALA A 58 -14.31 6.91 0.75
CA ALA A 58 -14.73 8.30 0.73
C ALA A 58 -15.89 8.52 -0.27
N SER A 59 -15.81 7.92 -1.45
CA SER A 59 -16.90 7.97 -2.43
C SER A 59 -18.17 7.27 -1.93
N ASP A 60 -18.04 6.11 -1.27
CA ASP A 60 -19.18 5.41 -0.65
C ASP A 60 -19.84 6.25 0.47
N LEU A 61 -19.14 7.23 1.03
CA LEU A 61 -19.66 8.23 1.99
C LEU A 61 -20.24 9.47 1.32
N GLY A 62 -20.29 9.52 -0.01
CA GLY A 62 -20.90 10.60 -0.77
C GLY A 62 -19.98 11.77 -1.10
N LEU A 63 -18.67 11.66 -0.86
CA LEU A 63 -17.70 12.69 -1.23
C LEU A 63 -17.39 12.62 -2.73
N LYS A 64 -17.12 13.79 -3.32
CA LYS A 64 -16.53 13.89 -4.66
C LYS A 64 -15.03 13.66 -4.55
N VAL A 65 -14.54 12.53 -5.11
CA VAL A 65 -13.17 12.04 -4.92
C VAL A 65 -12.38 12.06 -6.21
N GLY A 66 -11.16 12.64 -6.15
CA GLY A 66 -10.11 12.47 -7.15
C GLY A 66 -9.05 11.49 -6.62
N LEU A 67 -8.62 10.53 -7.45
CA LEU A 67 -7.54 9.58 -7.17
C LEU A 67 -6.42 9.80 -8.17
N VAL A 68 -5.28 10.32 -7.69
CA VAL A 68 -4.11 10.61 -8.55
C VAL A 68 -3.15 9.44 -8.53
N GLU A 69 -2.80 8.92 -9.72
CA GLU A 69 -1.84 7.83 -9.88
C GLU A 69 -0.85 8.13 -11.01
N ARG A 70 0.44 7.93 -10.73
CA ARG A 70 1.51 8.20 -11.71
C ARG A 70 1.61 7.15 -12.82
N ASN A 71 1.22 5.91 -12.50
CA ASN A 71 1.27 4.79 -13.43
C ASN A 71 -0.06 4.64 -14.19
N SER A 72 -0.03 3.86 -15.28
CA SER A 72 -1.22 3.54 -16.07
C SER A 72 -2.25 2.70 -15.31
N ASP A 73 -1.76 1.84 -14.40
CA ASP A 73 -2.56 0.87 -13.68
C ASP A 73 -2.70 1.22 -12.20
N LEU A 74 -3.91 1.05 -11.68
CA LEU A 74 -4.17 1.14 -10.25
C LEU A 74 -3.59 -0.08 -9.51
N GLY A 75 -3.44 0.03 -8.18
CA GLY A 75 -2.99 -1.09 -7.36
C GLY A 75 -1.62 -0.88 -6.74
N GLY A 76 -0.84 0.10 -7.23
CA GLY A 76 0.47 0.45 -6.70
C GLY A 76 1.47 -0.71 -6.74
N VAL A 77 2.51 -0.62 -5.93
CA VAL A 77 3.57 -1.65 -5.84
C VAL A 77 2.99 -3.02 -5.50
N CYS A 78 2.04 -3.10 -4.59
CA CYS A 78 1.50 -4.37 -4.10
C CYS A 78 0.91 -5.23 -5.24
N LEU A 79 0.05 -4.66 -6.08
CA LEU A 79 -0.60 -5.41 -7.15
C LEU A 79 0.31 -5.61 -8.35
N ASN A 80 1.07 -4.58 -8.73
CA ASN A 80 1.77 -4.59 -10.01
C ASN A 80 3.16 -5.25 -9.93
N VAL A 81 3.93 -4.97 -8.87
CA VAL A 81 5.35 -5.37 -8.79
C VAL A 81 5.76 -5.91 -7.41
N GLY A 82 4.82 -6.30 -6.57
CA GLY A 82 5.08 -6.74 -5.19
C GLY A 82 4.31 -7.98 -4.78
N CYS A 83 3.32 -7.79 -3.90
CA CYS A 83 2.62 -8.88 -3.21
C CYS A 83 1.93 -9.87 -4.16
N ILE A 84 1.23 -9.38 -5.17
CA ILE A 84 0.48 -10.27 -6.07
C ILE A 84 1.40 -11.10 -6.97
N PRO A 85 2.37 -10.50 -7.70
CA PRO A 85 3.30 -11.29 -8.49
C PRO A 85 4.16 -12.23 -7.65
N SER A 86 4.58 -11.83 -6.44
CA SER A 86 5.37 -12.72 -5.58
C SER A 86 4.54 -13.92 -5.11
N LYS A 87 3.26 -13.74 -4.72
CA LYS A 87 2.37 -14.83 -4.33
C LYS A 87 2.01 -15.74 -5.49
N ALA A 88 1.91 -15.21 -6.70
CA ALA A 88 1.77 -16.04 -7.90
C ALA A 88 2.98 -16.97 -8.07
N PHE A 89 4.20 -16.45 -8.01
CA PHE A 89 5.40 -17.26 -8.14
C PHE A 89 5.63 -18.21 -6.96
N LEU A 90 5.31 -17.79 -5.72
CA LEU A 90 5.34 -18.68 -4.56
C LEU A 90 4.36 -19.85 -4.69
N HIS A 91 3.18 -19.61 -5.28
CA HIS A 91 2.25 -20.69 -5.57
C HIS A 91 2.83 -21.69 -6.58
N ALA A 92 3.49 -21.21 -7.64
CA ALA A 92 4.17 -22.09 -8.59
C ALA A 92 5.33 -22.85 -7.92
N ALA A 93 6.14 -22.18 -7.09
CA ALA A 93 7.20 -22.79 -6.29
C ALA A 93 6.67 -23.91 -5.40
N LYS A 94 5.54 -23.64 -4.70
CA LYS A 94 4.90 -24.65 -3.86
C LYS A 94 4.48 -25.89 -4.64
N ILE A 95 3.94 -25.77 -5.85
CA ILE A 95 3.58 -26.92 -6.70
C ILE A 95 4.81 -27.79 -7.00
N LEU A 96 5.95 -27.14 -7.28
CA LEU A 96 7.21 -27.86 -7.52
C LEU A 96 7.68 -28.61 -6.27
N ASP A 97 7.62 -28.00 -5.12
CA ASP A 97 8.03 -28.58 -3.85
C ASP A 97 7.07 -29.71 -3.43
N ASP A 98 5.74 -29.49 -3.51
CA ASP A 98 4.73 -30.49 -3.22
C ASP A 98 4.91 -31.74 -4.13
N SER A 99 5.31 -31.55 -5.40
CA SER A 99 5.58 -32.67 -6.31
C SER A 99 6.78 -33.52 -5.89
N LYS A 100 7.81 -32.90 -5.31
CA LYS A 100 8.99 -33.60 -4.75
C LYS A 100 8.62 -34.30 -3.44
N GLU A 101 7.88 -33.62 -2.56
CA GLU A 101 7.45 -34.19 -1.27
C GLU A 101 6.51 -35.41 -1.45
N ALA A 102 5.73 -35.44 -2.52
CA ALA A 102 4.84 -36.57 -2.83
C ALA A 102 5.56 -37.91 -2.95
N GLU A 103 6.87 -37.94 -3.26
CA GLU A 103 7.68 -39.12 -3.30
C GLU A 103 7.70 -39.89 -1.96
N VAL A 104 7.69 -39.19 -0.87
CA VAL A 104 7.63 -39.77 0.49
C VAL A 104 6.34 -40.61 0.70
N SER A 105 5.25 -40.23 0.03
CA SER A 105 3.99 -40.99 0.06
C SER A 105 3.88 -42.04 -1.05
N GLY A 106 4.93 -42.25 -1.83
CA GLY A 106 5.00 -43.23 -2.92
C GLY A 106 4.45 -42.70 -4.25
N ILE A 107 4.21 -41.39 -4.38
CA ILE A 107 3.78 -40.77 -5.65
C ILE A 107 4.99 -40.12 -6.31
N VAL A 108 5.47 -40.68 -7.39
CA VAL A 108 6.67 -40.21 -8.10
C VAL A 108 6.27 -39.43 -9.35
N PHE A 109 6.62 -38.13 -9.37
CA PHE A 109 6.50 -37.27 -10.54
C PHE A 109 7.82 -37.33 -11.36
N LYS A 110 7.72 -37.15 -12.68
CA LYS A 110 8.90 -36.84 -13.50
C LYS A 110 9.33 -35.38 -13.19
N GLU A 111 10.63 -35.14 -13.40
CA GLU A 111 11.16 -33.77 -13.27
C GLU A 111 10.35 -32.80 -14.16
N PRO A 112 9.85 -31.73 -13.60
CA PRO A 112 8.98 -30.80 -14.32
C PRO A 112 9.78 -29.93 -15.30
N GLU A 113 9.22 -29.70 -16.48
CA GLU A 113 9.73 -28.71 -17.41
C GLU A 113 9.16 -27.34 -17.09
N ILE A 114 10.01 -26.35 -16.80
CA ILE A 114 9.62 -24.99 -16.43
C ILE A 114 9.70 -24.08 -17.66
N ASN A 115 8.55 -23.51 -18.05
CA ASN A 115 8.47 -22.51 -19.11
C ASN A 115 8.27 -21.12 -18.50
N LEU A 116 9.37 -20.35 -18.37
CA LEU A 116 9.36 -19.02 -17.75
C LEU A 116 8.45 -18.03 -18.48
N SER A 117 8.40 -18.07 -19.80
CA SER A 117 7.55 -17.15 -20.57
C SER A 117 6.07 -17.36 -20.25
N LYS A 118 5.63 -18.62 -20.20
CA LYS A 118 4.26 -18.94 -19.78
C LYS A 118 3.98 -18.59 -18.33
N MET A 119 4.97 -18.76 -17.46
CA MET A 119 4.87 -18.42 -16.05
C MET A 119 4.71 -16.91 -15.85
N LYS A 120 5.48 -16.10 -16.58
CA LYS A 120 5.33 -14.63 -16.60
C LYS A 120 3.97 -14.21 -17.16
N GLU A 121 3.54 -14.80 -18.27
CA GLU A 121 2.23 -14.53 -18.87
C GLU A 121 1.09 -14.83 -17.89
N TRP A 122 1.14 -15.98 -17.22
CA TRP A 122 0.16 -16.36 -16.21
C TRP A 122 0.12 -15.36 -15.04
N LYS A 123 1.30 -14.98 -14.52
CA LYS A 123 1.42 -13.93 -13.49
C LYS A 123 0.80 -12.61 -13.97
N ASN A 124 1.11 -12.18 -15.19
CA ASN A 124 0.61 -10.91 -15.74
C ASN A 124 -0.91 -10.93 -15.96
N ASN A 125 -1.47 -12.09 -16.33
CA ASN A 125 -2.93 -12.26 -16.43
C ASN A 125 -3.63 -12.11 -15.07
N ILE A 126 -3.03 -12.60 -13.98
CA ILE A 126 -3.54 -12.39 -12.61
C ILE A 126 -3.54 -10.89 -12.27
N ILE A 127 -2.41 -10.22 -12.51
CA ILE A 127 -2.26 -8.78 -12.24
C ILE A 127 -3.30 -7.99 -13.05
N GLY A 128 -3.38 -8.24 -14.36
CA GLY A 128 -4.31 -7.53 -15.25
C GLY A 128 -5.77 -7.73 -14.86
N GLY A 129 -6.14 -8.93 -14.40
CA GLY A 129 -7.49 -9.18 -13.88
C GLY A 129 -7.82 -8.33 -12.63
N LEU A 130 -6.86 -8.18 -11.72
CA LEU A 130 -7.05 -7.40 -10.49
C LEU A 130 -7.02 -5.90 -10.74
N THR A 131 -6.09 -5.39 -11.54
CA THR A 131 -5.98 -3.95 -11.87
C THR A 131 -7.18 -3.49 -12.70
N GLY A 132 -7.63 -4.32 -13.65
CA GLY A 132 -8.87 -4.07 -14.40
C GLY A 132 -10.10 -4.04 -13.50
N GLY A 133 -10.16 -4.94 -12.49
CA GLY A 133 -11.19 -4.94 -11.47
C GLY A 133 -11.22 -3.65 -10.65
N LEU A 134 -10.04 -3.13 -10.22
CA LEU A 134 -9.94 -1.85 -9.52
C LEU A 134 -10.42 -0.68 -10.35
N SER A 135 -10.04 -0.63 -11.63
CA SER A 135 -10.48 0.41 -12.56
C SER A 135 -12.01 0.38 -12.75
N GLY A 136 -12.58 -0.83 -12.85
CA GLY A 136 -14.03 -1.03 -12.87
C GLY A 136 -14.73 -0.52 -11.61
N LEU A 137 -14.17 -0.83 -10.43
CA LEU A 137 -14.67 -0.37 -9.14
C LEU A 137 -14.58 1.16 -8.97
N ALA A 138 -13.48 1.78 -9.41
CA ALA A 138 -13.32 3.24 -9.40
C ALA A 138 -14.42 3.90 -10.22
N LYS A 139 -14.64 3.41 -11.44
CA LYS A 139 -15.72 3.90 -12.33
C LYS A 139 -17.09 3.70 -11.72
N GLN A 140 -17.39 2.53 -11.16
CA GLN A 140 -18.68 2.22 -10.54
C GLN A 140 -18.99 3.15 -9.37
N ARG A 141 -17.99 3.55 -8.61
CA ARG A 141 -18.11 4.47 -7.47
C ARG A 141 -18.03 5.94 -7.83
N GLY A 142 -17.81 6.28 -9.10
CA GLY A 142 -17.65 7.67 -9.52
C GLY A 142 -16.40 8.34 -8.98
N VAL A 143 -15.32 7.56 -8.72
CA VAL A 143 -14.02 8.10 -8.39
C VAL A 143 -13.32 8.54 -9.66
N ASP A 144 -12.93 9.82 -9.74
CA ASP A 144 -12.19 10.37 -10.87
C ASP A 144 -10.71 9.94 -10.77
N VAL A 145 -10.29 9.01 -11.63
CA VAL A 145 -8.88 8.62 -11.72
C VAL A 145 -8.14 9.63 -12.60
N ILE A 146 -7.09 10.21 -12.03
CA ILE A 146 -6.29 11.28 -12.67
C ILE A 146 -4.85 10.77 -12.79
N HIS A 147 -4.44 10.45 -14.02
CA HIS A 147 -3.08 9.97 -14.26
C HIS A 147 -2.08 11.11 -14.25
N GLY A 148 -0.95 10.91 -13.56
CA GLY A 148 0.17 11.83 -13.48
C GLY A 148 0.83 11.90 -12.10
N THR A 149 1.90 12.67 -12.04
CA THR A 149 2.66 12.92 -10.80
C THR A 149 2.16 14.19 -10.13
N ALA A 150 1.71 14.09 -8.89
CA ALA A 150 1.20 15.20 -8.11
C ALA A 150 2.32 15.97 -7.42
N LYS A 151 2.23 17.31 -7.45
CA LYS A 151 3.07 18.22 -6.67
C LYS A 151 2.17 19.24 -5.97
N PHE A 152 2.31 19.40 -4.66
CA PHE A 152 1.58 20.43 -3.92
C PHE A 152 2.05 21.83 -4.31
N SER A 153 1.14 22.70 -4.75
CA SER A 153 1.35 24.12 -4.99
C SER A 153 0.85 24.98 -3.82
N SER A 154 -0.14 24.48 -3.08
CA SER A 154 -0.63 25.08 -1.83
C SER A 154 -1.25 24.02 -0.91
N LYS A 155 -1.78 24.46 0.24
CA LYS A 155 -2.50 23.56 1.16
C LYS A 155 -3.77 22.93 0.56
N ASN A 156 -4.34 23.58 -0.46
CA ASN A 156 -5.62 23.18 -1.07
C ASN A 156 -5.50 22.90 -2.58
N GLU A 157 -4.28 22.90 -3.14
CA GLU A 157 -4.07 22.73 -4.58
C GLU A 157 -2.85 21.88 -4.87
N ILE A 158 -3.00 20.99 -5.85
CA ILE A 158 -1.90 20.23 -6.44
C ILE A 158 -1.86 20.46 -7.94
N GLU A 159 -0.65 20.39 -8.49
CA GLU A 159 -0.38 20.31 -9.92
C GLU A 159 -0.10 18.86 -10.27
N VAL A 160 -0.85 18.31 -11.22
CA VAL A 160 -0.66 16.95 -11.74
C VAL A 160 -0.03 17.03 -13.11
N ASN A 161 1.17 16.48 -13.24
CA ASN A 161 1.96 16.47 -14.47
C ASN A 161 1.86 15.08 -15.11
N HIS A 162 1.39 15.01 -16.35
CA HIS A 162 1.30 13.80 -17.15
C HIS A 162 1.83 14.07 -18.55
N GLU A 163 2.94 13.42 -18.95
CA GLU A 163 3.63 13.64 -20.21
C GLU A 163 3.95 15.12 -20.47
N SER A 164 3.30 15.74 -21.47
CA SER A 164 3.45 17.17 -21.82
C SER A 164 2.37 18.05 -21.18
N ASP A 165 1.39 17.47 -20.49
CA ASP A 165 0.27 18.19 -19.90
C ASP A 165 0.49 18.43 -18.41
N SER A 166 0.09 19.62 -17.95
CA SER A 166 0.03 19.97 -16.52
C SER A 166 -1.35 20.51 -16.19
N ARG A 167 -1.94 19.96 -15.15
CA ARG A 167 -3.27 20.34 -14.69
C ARG A 167 -3.25 20.68 -13.20
N ARG A 168 -3.84 21.83 -12.83
CA ARG A 168 -4.06 22.19 -11.43
C ARG A 168 -5.46 21.76 -11.01
N ILE A 169 -5.54 21.16 -9.84
CA ILE A 169 -6.79 20.74 -9.20
C ILE A 169 -6.75 21.08 -7.72
N SER A 170 -7.92 21.41 -7.20
CA SER A 170 -8.10 21.86 -5.83
C SER A 170 -8.98 20.92 -5.03
N SER A 171 -8.72 20.83 -3.72
CA SER A 171 -9.51 20.02 -2.80
C SER A 171 -9.62 20.61 -1.41
N ASN A 172 -10.71 20.28 -0.72
CA ASN A 172 -10.85 20.60 0.71
C ASN A 172 -9.82 19.83 1.55
N GLN A 173 -9.56 18.55 1.19
CA GLN A 173 -8.69 17.65 1.94
C GLN A 173 -7.85 16.79 1.01
N PHE A 174 -6.71 16.31 1.52
CA PHE A 174 -5.82 15.40 0.82
C PHE A 174 -5.46 14.20 1.70
N ILE A 175 -5.37 13.03 1.08
CA ILE A 175 -4.74 11.84 1.64
C ILE A 175 -3.50 11.53 0.82
N ILE A 176 -2.33 11.46 1.47
CA ILE A 176 -1.06 11.08 0.83
C ILE A 176 -0.85 9.58 1.06
N ALA A 177 -0.94 8.80 -0.02
CA ALA A 177 -0.83 7.34 -0.01
C ALA A 177 0.16 6.86 -1.09
N VAL A 178 1.28 7.58 -1.23
CA VAL A 178 2.25 7.41 -2.32
C VAL A 178 3.08 6.12 -2.26
N GLY A 179 2.97 5.35 -1.16
CA GLY A 179 3.67 4.08 -1.00
C GLY A 179 5.17 4.24 -0.75
N SER A 180 5.93 3.26 -1.25
CA SER A 180 7.39 3.17 -1.10
C SER A 180 8.01 2.60 -2.37
N GLU A 181 9.31 2.70 -2.48
CA GLU A 181 10.11 2.13 -3.56
C GLU A 181 11.31 1.36 -2.97
N PRO A 182 11.96 0.48 -3.72
CA PRO A 182 13.15 -0.22 -3.27
C PRO A 182 14.25 0.77 -2.89
N ALA A 183 14.94 0.49 -1.78
CA ALA A 183 16.08 1.30 -1.36
C ALA A 183 17.29 1.00 -2.25
N GLU A 184 17.90 2.05 -2.78
CA GLU A 184 19.15 1.93 -3.52
C GLU A 184 20.34 1.79 -2.56
N LEU A 185 21.20 0.82 -2.83
CA LEU A 185 22.43 0.59 -2.06
C LEU A 185 23.61 1.22 -2.83
N SER A 186 24.02 2.40 -2.42
CA SER A 186 25.03 3.23 -3.12
C SER A 186 26.43 2.60 -3.22
N PHE A 187 26.69 1.52 -2.48
CA PHE A 187 27.97 0.79 -2.56
C PHE A 187 27.98 -0.35 -3.58
N LEU A 188 26.84 -0.66 -4.19
CA LEU A 188 26.77 -1.66 -5.24
C LEU A 188 27.26 -1.09 -6.57
N PRO A 189 27.98 -1.88 -7.38
CA PRO A 189 28.38 -1.46 -8.71
C PRO A 189 27.16 -1.38 -9.65
N ASP A 190 27.28 -0.57 -10.70
CA ASP A 190 26.31 -0.57 -11.80
C ASP A 190 26.55 -1.79 -12.68
N ASP A 191 25.78 -2.85 -12.47
CA ASP A 191 25.86 -4.12 -13.19
C ASP A 191 24.44 -4.65 -13.46
N PRO A 192 24.09 -5.01 -14.70
CA PRO A 192 22.75 -5.47 -15.06
C PRO A 192 22.32 -6.77 -14.37
N ARG A 193 23.24 -7.49 -13.74
CA ARG A 193 22.94 -8.66 -12.92
C ARG A 193 22.47 -8.31 -11.51
N ILE A 194 22.65 -7.06 -11.11
CA ILE A 194 22.14 -6.56 -9.83
C ILE A 194 20.74 -6.01 -10.07
N ILE A 195 19.78 -6.68 -9.47
CA ILE A 195 18.35 -6.39 -9.64
C ILE A 195 17.70 -6.14 -8.28
N ASP A 196 16.69 -5.31 -8.27
CA ASP A 196 15.83 -5.11 -7.11
C ASP A 196 14.71 -6.17 -7.03
N SER A 197 13.81 -6.01 -6.06
CA SER A 197 12.66 -6.90 -5.90
C SER A 197 11.70 -6.87 -7.09
N THR A 198 11.61 -5.76 -7.81
CA THR A 198 10.79 -5.65 -9.03
C THR A 198 11.39 -6.46 -10.16
N GLY A 199 12.69 -6.28 -10.40
CA GLY A 199 13.43 -7.06 -11.41
C GLY A 199 13.42 -8.55 -11.12
N ALA A 200 13.47 -8.95 -9.83
CA ALA A 200 13.41 -10.35 -9.44
C ALA A 200 12.06 -11.03 -9.76
N LEU A 201 10.98 -10.26 -9.95
CA LEU A 201 9.67 -10.77 -10.37
C LEU A 201 9.46 -10.78 -11.89
N GLU A 202 10.50 -10.39 -12.66
CA GLU A 202 10.50 -10.42 -14.13
C GLU A 202 11.70 -11.22 -14.67
N PRO A 203 11.93 -12.48 -14.23
CA PRO A 203 13.09 -13.26 -14.64
C PRO A 203 13.05 -13.58 -16.14
N ASP A 204 14.14 -13.28 -16.83
CA ASP A 204 14.36 -13.75 -18.21
C ASP A 204 15.00 -15.14 -18.25
N GLN A 205 15.74 -15.48 -17.21
CA GLN A 205 16.37 -16.79 -17.01
C GLN A 205 16.46 -17.09 -15.51
N ILE A 206 16.57 -18.37 -15.17
CA ILE A 206 16.87 -18.80 -13.81
C ILE A 206 18.39 -18.89 -13.67
N PRO A 207 19.03 -18.06 -12.81
CA PRO A 207 20.46 -18.14 -12.58
C PRO A 207 20.83 -19.44 -11.85
N ASN A 208 22.00 -20.01 -12.11
CA ASN A 208 22.49 -21.18 -11.37
C ASN A 208 22.71 -20.84 -9.89
N ASP A 209 23.26 -19.67 -9.64
CA ASP A 209 23.56 -19.15 -8.30
C ASP A 209 22.97 -17.74 -8.17
N ILE A 210 22.33 -17.46 -7.04
CA ILE A 210 21.76 -16.14 -6.71
C ILE A 210 22.20 -15.72 -5.31
N LEU A 211 22.69 -14.49 -5.19
CA LEU A 211 22.96 -13.85 -3.90
C LEU A 211 21.84 -12.87 -3.58
N ILE A 212 21.23 -13.03 -2.43
CA ILE A 212 20.16 -12.15 -1.93
C ILE A 212 20.67 -11.35 -0.75
N ILE A 213 20.70 -10.02 -0.91
CA ILE A 213 21.10 -9.09 0.14
C ILE A 213 19.86 -8.65 0.90
N GLY A 214 19.76 -9.07 2.15
CA GLY A 214 18.65 -8.75 3.06
C GLY A 214 17.79 -9.96 3.41
N GLY A 215 17.68 -10.24 4.71
CA GLY A 215 16.89 -11.33 5.30
C GLY A 215 15.46 -10.91 5.71
N GLY A 216 14.88 -9.90 5.05
CA GLY A 216 13.48 -9.53 5.24
C GLY A 216 12.52 -10.42 4.46
N ILE A 217 11.21 -10.19 4.63
CA ILE A 217 10.18 -11.04 4.00
C ILE A 217 10.34 -11.15 2.47
N ILE A 218 10.67 -10.06 1.79
CA ILE A 218 10.86 -10.04 0.32
C ILE A 218 12.04 -10.91 -0.07
N GLY A 219 13.17 -10.79 0.65
CA GLY A 219 14.36 -11.63 0.39
C GLY A 219 14.06 -13.12 0.55
N PHE A 220 13.33 -13.50 1.60
CA PHE A 220 12.91 -14.89 1.80
C PHE A 220 11.93 -15.37 0.73
N GLU A 221 10.99 -14.54 0.29
CA GLU A 221 10.09 -14.89 -0.83
C GLU A 221 10.88 -15.15 -2.12
N MET A 222 11.84 -14.28 -2.46
CA MET A 222 12.69 -14.47 -3.64
C MET A 222 13.57 -15.70 -3.49
N ALA A 223 14.17 -15.94 -2.33
CA ALA A 223 14.95 -17.13 -2.05
C ALA A 223 14.13 -18.41 -2.28
N THR A 224 12.90 -18.46 -1.78
CA THR A 224 12.00 -19.60 -1.95
C THR A 224 11.63 -19.82 -3.41
N ILE A 225 11.26 -18.74 -4.13
CA ILE A 225 10.90 -18.82 -5.55
C ILE A 225 12.06 -19.35 -6.37
N TYR A 226 13.23 -18.71 -6.28
CA TYR A 226 14.38 -19.07 -7.11
C TYR A 226 14.96 -20.44 -6.75
N SER A 227 14.95 -20.83 -5.48
CA SER A 227 15.37 -22.15 -5.03
C SER A 227 14.47 -23.24 -5.62
N ALA A 228 13.16 -23.08 -5.58
CA ALA A 228 12.21 -24.02 -6.16
C ALA A 228 12.37 -24.14 -7.69
N LEU A 229 12.73 -23.03 -8.36
CA LEU A 229 13.01 -22.97 -9.79
C LEU A 229 14.39 -23.54 -10.18
N GLY A 230 15.23 -23.90 -9.22
CA GLY A 230 16.52 -24.59 -9.44
C GLY A 230 17.78 -23.77 -9.19
N SER A 231 17.66 -22.50 -8.72
CA SER A 231 18.83 -21.70 -8.32
C SER A 231 19.40 -22.17 -6.97
N LYS A 232 20.72 -22.07 -6.81
CA LYS A 232 21.36 -22.16 -5.50
C LYS A 232 21.34 -20.78 -4.84
N GLY A 233 20.58 -20.64 -3.76
CA GLY A 233 20.45 -19.39 -3.01
C GLY A 233 21.54 -19.20 -1.97
N HIS A 234 22.10 -17.98 -1.92
CA HIS A 234 23.01 -17.51 -0.87
C HIS A 234 22.40 -16.26 -0.25
N ASN A 235 22.06 -16.29 1.05
CA ASN A 235 21.52 -15.16 1.79
C ASN A 235 22.63 -14.51 2.64
N CYS A 236 22.69 -13.17 2.63
CA CYS A 236 23.56 -12.36 3.49
C CYS A 236 22.73 -11.37 4.30
#